data_aff81447a0b73edd6932585738be5379
#
_entry.id   aff81447a0b73edd6932585738be5379
#
_cell.length_a   1.000
_cell.length_b   1.000
_cell.length_c   1.000
_cell.angle_alpha   90.00
_cell.angle_beta   90.00
_cell.angle_gamma   90.00
#
_symmetry.space_group_name_H-M   'P 1'
#
loop_
_entity.id
_entity.type
_entity.pdbx_description
1 polymer ?
#
loop_
_entity_poly.entity_id
_entity_poly.type
_entity_poly.pdbx_seq_one_letter_code
_entity_poly.pdbx_strand_id
1 'polypeptide(L)'
;MLKLEIKKLINSFLEDEALNRGIKFRLPAPVAIGGAEDPLWAELKLLHPWMKAPRELLNEARSVIVFALPISDEAIRSNISGDEPSFEWLRDYVTANEILWNTSYKLAEYLKNLGYNSLPLRPTHDFDDAELRASWSP
;
A
#
# COMPACT_ATOMS: atom_id res chain seq x y z
N MET A 1 10.93 -11.58 -15.26
CA MET A 1 10.44 -10.58 -16.22
C MET A 1 9.23 -9.86 -15.64
N LEU A 2 8.12 -10.52 -15.43
CA LEU A 2 6.87 -9.90 -14.90
C LEU A 2 7.05 -9.12 -13.58
N LYS A 3 7.81 -9.65 -12.60
CA LYS A 3 8.07 -8.94 -11.33
C LYS A 3 8.75 -7.57 -11.53
N LEU A 4 9.67 -7.46 -12.47
CA LEU A 4 10.35 -6.21 -12.78
C LEU A 4 9.41 -5.23 -13.49
N GLU A 5 8.57 -5.73 -14.39
CA GLU A 5 7.54 -4.94 -15.06
C GLU A 5 6.54 -4.35 -14.06
N ILE A 6 6.03 -5.17 -13.13
CA ILE A 6 5.11 -4.73 -12.07
C ILE A 6 5.75 -3.62 -11.24
N LYS A 7 7.01 -3.75 -10.83
CA LYS A 7 7.72 -2.71 -10.06
C LYS A 7 7.83 -1.40 -10.83
N LYS A 8 8.17 -1.47 -12.12
CA LYS A 8 8.24 -0.28 -12.98
C LYS A 8 6.88 0.37 -13.17
N LEU A 9 5.84 -0.44 -13.40
CA LEU A 9 4.48 0.04 -13.59
C LEU A 9 3.94 0.74 -12.34
N ILE A 10 4.14 0.16 -11.16
CA ILE A 10 3.76 0.79 -9.89
C ILE A 10 4.42 2.16 -9.75
N ASN A 11 5.74 2.23 -9.95
CA ASN A 11 6.45 3.50 -9.85
C ASN A 11 5.98 4.52 -10.88
N SER A 12 5.68 4.12 -12.11
CA SER A 12 5.09 5.00 -13.12
C SER A 12 3.74 5.56 -12.68
N PHE A 13 2.86 4.74 -12.11
CA PHE A 13 1.58 5.20 -11.57
C PHE A 13 1.75 6.18 -10.41
N LEU A 14 2.69 5.90 -9.51
CA LEU A 14 2.98 6.77 -8.37
C LEU A 14 3.58 8.12 -8.81
N GLU A 15 4.48 8.11 -9.80
CA GLU A 15 5.06 9.32 -10.37
C GLU A 15 4.00 10.21 -11.02
N ASP A 16 3.10 9.64 -11.82
CA ASP A 16 2.00 10.35 -12.46
C ASP A 16 1.06 10.98 -11.43
N GLU A 17 0.68 10.22 -10.41
CA GLU A 17 -0.21 10.72 -9.34
C GLU A 17 0.47 11.83 -8.51
N ALA A 18 1.75 11.66 -8.16
CA ALA A 18 2.52 12.66 -7.43
C ALA A 18 2.65 13.97 -8.22
N LEU A 19 2.94 13.86 -9.51
CA LEU A 19 3.01 15.00 -10.42
C LEU A 19 1.67 15.75 -10.50
N ASN A 20 0.58 15.04 -10.65
CA ASN A 20 -0.76 15.62 -10.72
C ASN A 20 -1.18 16.32 -9.43
N ARG A 21 -0.69 15.85 -8.28
CA ARG A 21 -0.99 16.44 -6.95
C ARG A 21 0.00 17.55 -6.57
N GLY A 22 1.10 17.72 -7.30
CA GLY A 22 2.14 18.72 -7.03
C GLY A 22 2.93 18.44 -5.74
N ILE A 23 2.98 17.20 -5.26
CA ILE A 23 3.72 16.79 -4.07
C ILE A 23 4.97 16.01 -4.49
N LYS A 24 6.11 16.37 -3.93
CA LYS A 24 7.40 15.71 -4.20
C LYS A 24 7.63 14.54 -3.25
N PHE A 25 6.89 13.45 -3.44
CA PHE A 25 7.16 12.21 -2.73
C PHE A 25 8.55 11.65 -3.05
N ARG A 26 9.11 10.87 -2.13
CA ARG A 26 10.47 10.30 -2.26
C ARG A 26 10.42 9.03 -3.11
N LEU A 27 10.45 9.20 -4.42
CA LEU A 27 10.46 8.12 -5.40
C LEU A 27 11.89 7.73 -5.83
N PRO A 28 12.14 6.50 -6.31
CA PRO A 28 11.18 5.43 -6.50
C PRO A 28 10.69 4.79 -5.22
N ALA A 29 9.43 4.34 -5.24
CA ALA A 29 8.81 3.64 -4.11
C ALA A 29 9.37 2.22 -3.96
N PRO A 30 9.57 1.73 -2.73
CA PRO A 30 9.90 0.33 -2.50
C PRO A 30 8.71 -0.56 -2.85
N VAL A 31 8.98 -1.65 -3.58
CA VAL A 31 7.99 -2.65 -3.98
C VAL A 31 8.51 -4.03 -3.66
N ALA A 32 7.74 -4.81 -2.92
CA ALA A 32 8.02 -6.21 -2.60
C ALA A 32 6.93 -7.13 -3.18
N ILE A 33 7.29 -8.35 -3.53
CA ILE A 33 6.36 -9.39 -3.98
C ILE A 33 6.70 -10.66 -3.22
N GLY A 34 5.75 -11.11 -2.41
CA GLY A 34 5.83 -12.33 -1.60
C GLY A 34 4.86 -13.41 -2.03
N GLY A 35 5.03 -14.61 -1.51
CA GLY A 35 4.10 -15.72 -1.70
C GLY A 35 2.89 -15.62 -0.78
N ALA A 36 1.71 -15.93 -1.29
CA ALA A 36 0.49 -15.99 -0.48
C ALA A 36 0.45 -17.23 0.43
N GLU A 37 1.32 -18.21 0.20
CA GLU A 37 1.46 -19.45 0.97
C GLU A 37 2.66 -19.43 1.92
N ASP A 38 3.31 -18.28 2.10
CA ASP A 38 4.44 -18.16 3.01
C ASP A 38 4.03 -18.59 4.43
N PRO A 39 4.78 -19.49 5.09
CA PRO A 39 4.47 -19.95 6.46
C PRO A 39 4.36 -18.82 7.48
N LEU A 40 5.01 -17.68 7.25
CA LEU A 40 4.93 -16.50 8.12
C LEU A 40 3.49 -15.95 8.25
N TRP A 41 2.62 -16.17 7.27
CA TRP A 41 1.21 -15.78 7.39
C TRP A 41 0.50 -16.51 8.52
N ALA A 42 0.80 -17.79 8.70
CA ALA A 42 0.25 -18.59 9.79
C ALA A 42 0.79 -18.14 11.16
N GLU A 43 2.08 -17.82 11.24
CA GLU A 43 2.72 -17.29 12.45
C GLU A 43 2.13 -15.92 12.83
N LEU A 44 1.98 -15.01 11.87
CA LEU A 44 1.34 -13.71 12.09
C LEU A 44 -0.10 -13.86 12.58
N LYS A 45 -0.85 -14.82 12.05
CA LYS A 45 -2.21 -15.08 12.49
C LYS A 45 -2.31 -15.64 13.91
N LEU A 46 -1.30 -16.37 14.38
CA LEU A 46 -1.23 -16.79 15.78
C LEU A 46 -1.05 -15.58 16.72
N LEU A 47 -0.26 -14.59 16.31
CA LEU A 47 -0.02 -13.38 17.09
C LEU A 47 -1.19 -12.38 16.97
N HIS A 48 -1.84 -12.35 15.80
CA HIS A 48 -2.92 -11.42 15.46
C HIS A 48 -4.12 -12.19 14.87
N PRO A 49 -4.94 -12.86 15.70
CA PRO A 49 -6.03 -13.76 15.24
C PRO A 49 -7.09 -13.08 14.34
N TRP A 50 -7.25 -11.77 14.49
CA TRP A 50 -8.19 -10.99 13.67
C TRP A 50 -7.68 -10.68 12.26
N MET A 51 -6.37 -10.83 12.01
CA MET A 51 -5.76 -10.54 10.71
C MET A 51 -6.18 -11.61 9.69
N LYS A 52 -6.53 -11.16 8.50
CA LYS A 52 -6.87 -12.07 7.39
C LYS A 52 -5.61 -12.41 6.61
N ALA A 53 -5.35 -13.71 6.44
CA ALA A 53 -4.29 -14.19 5.55
C ALA A 53 -4.68 -13.94 4.07
N PRO A 54 -3.70 -13.87 3.14
CA PRO A 54 -4.00 -13.56 1.74
C PRO A 54 -5.08 -14.43 1.10
N ARG A 55 -5.12 -15.71 1.40
CA ARG A 55 -6.13 -16.64 0.85
C ARG A 55 -7.50 -16.55 1.50
N GLU A 56 -7.62 -15.91 2.64
CA GLU A 56 -8.92 -15.57 3.23
C GLU A 56 -9.55 -14.35 2.55
N LEU A 57 -8.72 -13.49 1.94
CA LEU A 57 -9.17 -12.33 1.16
C LEU A 57 -9.44 -12.68 -0.30
N LEU A 58 -8.57 -13.50 -0.89
CA LEU A 58 -8.68 -13.99 -2.26
C LEU A 58 -8.29 -15.47 -2.29
N ASN A 59 -9.26 -16.37 -2.38
CA ASN A 59 -9.09 -17.82 -2.24
C ASN A 59 -7.96 -18.41 -3.10
N GLU A 60 -7.81 -17.91 -4.33
CA GLU A 60 -6.79 -18.37 -5.29
C GLU A 60 -5.51 -17.54 -5.26
N ALA A 61 -5.31 -16.71 -4.25
CA ALA A 61 -4.12 -15.89 -4.16
C ALA A 61 -2.84 -16.74 -4.17
N ARG A 62 -1.91 -16.38 -5.05
CA ARG A 62 -0.56 -16.97 -5.13
C ARG A 62 0.53 -16.01 -4.72
N SER A 63 0.26 -14.72 -4.86
CA SER A 63 1.24 -13.67 -4.56
C SER A 63 0.60 -12.49 -3.86
N VAL A 64 1.38 -11.82 -3.04
CA VAL A 64 1.04 -10.55 -2.42
C VAL A 64 2.02 -9.51 -2.94
N ILE A 65 1.50 -8.41 -3.46
CA ILE A 65 2.29 -7.27 -3.92
C ILE A 65 2.11 -6.15 -2.91
N VAL A 66 3.22 -5.70 -2.34
CA VAL A 66 3.25 -4.62 -1.35
C VAL A 66 4.11 -3.49 -1.87
N PHE A 67 3.64 -2.28 -1.74
CA PHE A 67 4.41 -1.08 -2.06
C PHE A 67 4.10 0.02 -1.06
N ALA A 68 5.06 0.91 -0.84
CA ALA A 68 4.94 2.03 0.08
C ALA A 68 5.28 3.33 -0.65
N LEU A 69 4.60 4.40 -0.31
CA LEU A 69 4.90 5.74 -0.83
C LEU A 69 5.59 6.54 0.27
N PRO A 70 6.92 6.74 0.19
CA PRO A 70 7.64 7.56 1.16
C PRO A 70 7.20 9.02 1.06
N ILE A 71 6.80 9.60 2.19
CA ILE A 71 6.35 11.00 2.26
C ILE A 71 7.46 11.99 1.88
N SER A 72 7.07 13.22 1.52
CA SER A 72 7.99 14.25 1.06
C SER A 72 8.97 14.71 2.15
N ASP A 73 10.15 15.18 1.74
CA ASP A 73 11.12 15.82 2.66
C ASP A 73 10.55 17.07 3.32
N GLU A 74 9.68 17.80 2.63
CA GLU A 74 8.96 18.95 3.17
C GLU A 74 8.10 18.55 4.38
N ALA A 75 7.28 17.51 4.23
CA ALA A 75 6.43 17.00 5.30
C ALA A 75 7.26 16.49 6.50
N ILE A 76 8.36 15.77 6.23
CA ILE A 76 9.24 15.29 7.30
C ILE A 76 9.83 16.46 8.08
N ARG A 77 10.39 17.46 7.39
CA ARG A 77 11.05 18.61 8.04
C ARG A 77 10.07 19.46 8.82
N SER A 78 8.88 19.73 8.27
CA SER A 78 7.86 20.53 8.94
C SER A 78 7.31 19.88 10.22
N ASN A 79 7.43 18.55 10.32
CA ASN A 79 6.93 17.79 11.47
C ASN A 79 7.95 17.54 12.58
N ILE A 80 9.21 17.98 12.43
CA ILE A 80 10.28 17.79 13.43
C ILE A 80 10.07 18.65 14.66
N SER A 81 9.58 19.89 14.47
CA SER A 81 9.38 20.86 15.55
C SER A 81 7.89 21.09 15.80
N GLY A 82 7.45 20.84 17.02
CA GLY A 82 6.08 21.08 17.44
C GLY A 82 5.45 19.86 18.13
N ASP A 83 4.39 20.11 18.86
CA ASP A 83 3.65 19.08 19.62
C ASP A 83 2.48 18.48 18.84
N GLU A 84 2.18 19.04 17.67
CA GLU A 84 1.10 18.60 16.78
C GLU A 84 1.63 18.34 15.37
N PRO A 85 0.94 17.43 14.60
CA PRO A 85 1.29 17.19 13.21
C PRO A 85 1.21 18.47 12.37
N SER A 86 2.23 18.70 11.54
CA SER A 86 2.24 19.85 10.62
C SER A 86 1.17 19.69 9.52
N PHE A 87 0.77 20.82 8.94
CA PHE A 87 -0.16 20.82 7.81
C PHE A 87 0.40 20.03 6.61
N GLU A 88 1.68 20.19 6.30
CA GLU A 88 2.36 19.51 5.20
C GLU A 88 2.37 18.00 5.41
N TRP A 89 2.58 17.54 6.65
CA TRP A 89 2.55 16.13 6.98
C TRP A 89 1.13 15.55 6.83
N LEU A 90 0.11 16.24 7.34
CA LEU A 90 -1.29 15.82 7.21
C LEU A 90 -1.72 15.79 5.75
N ARG A 91 -1.35 16.81 4.97
CA ARG A 91 -1.61 16.86 3.52
C ARG A 91 -1.00 15.65 2.82
N ASP A 92 0.27 15.38 3.05
CA ASP A 92 0.98 14.27 2.42
C ASP A 92 0.38 12.93 2.86
N TYR A 93 0.04 12.77 4.13
CA TYR A 93 -0.56 11.55 4.65
C TYR A 93 -1.90 11.23 3.99
N VAL A 94 -2.81 12.18 3.94
CA VAL A 94 -4.13 12.00 3.30
C VAL A 94 -3.98 11.73 1.81
N THR A 95 -3.16 12.54 1.13
CA THR A 95 -2.93 12.39 -0.32
C THR A 95 -2.21 11.07 -0.65
N ALA A 96 -1.25 10.64 0.16
CA ALA A 96 -0.56 9.36 -0.03
C ALA A 96 -1.53 8.18 0.05
N ASN A 97 -2.47 8.18 0.99
CA ASN A 97 -3.50 7.13 1.10
C ASN A 97 -4.38 7.06 -0.16
N GLU A 98 -4.78 8.20 -0.71
CA GLU A 98 -5.54 8.24 -1.97
C GLU A 98 -4.72 7.72 -3.15
N ILE A 99 -3.47 8.15 -3.27
CA ILE A 99 -2.55 7.71 -4.33
C ILE A 99 -2.29 6.21 -4.25
N LEU A 100 -2.04 5.69 -3.05
CA LEU A 100 -1.82 4.25 -2.83
C LEU A 100 -3.05 3.44 -3.23
N TRP A 101 -4.25 3.90 -2.87
CA TRP A 101 -5.50 3.26 -3.28
C TRP A 101 -5.68 3.27 -4.80
N ASN A 102 -5.53 4.43 -5.44
CA ASN A 102 -5.65 4.56 -6.88
C ASN A 102 -4.64 3.68 -7.63
N THR A 103 -3.41 3.61 -7.13
CA THR A 103 -2.35 2.77 -7.70
C THR A 103 -2.67 1.29 -7.55
N SER A 104 -3.17 0.86 -6.39
CA SER A 104 -3.62 -0.52 -6.17
C SER A 104 -4.72 -0.90 -7.14
N TYR A 105 -5.69 -0.03 -7.33
CA TYR A 105 -6.81 -0.26 -8.25
C TYR A 105 -6.34 -0.36 -9.72
N LYS A 106 -5.53 0.59 -10.18
CA LYS A 106 -4.96 0.57 -11.53
C LYS A 106 -4.13 -0.70 -11.79
N LEU A 107 -3.33 -1.10 -10.81
CA LEU A 107 -2.56 -2.35 -10.90
C LEU A 107 -3.46 -3.58 -10.99
N ALA A 108 -4.51 -3.65 -10.18
CA ALA A 108 -5.46 -4.75 -10.21
C ALA A 108 -6.18 -4.84 -11.57
N GLU A 109 -6.59 -3.72 -12.15
CA GLU A 109 -7.18 -3.68 -13.49
C GLU A 109 -6.18 -4.14 -14.57
N TYR A 110 -4.94 -3.69 -14.49
CA TYR A 110 -3.88 -4.15 -15.40
C TYR A 110 -3.69 -5.68 -15.32
N LEU A 111 -3.62 -6.24 -14.12
CA LEU A 111 -3.46 -7.68 -13.91
C LEU A 111 -4.68 -8.48 -14.40
N LYS A 112 -5.89 -7.97 -14.19
CA LYS A 112 -7.12 -8.57 -14.71
C LYS A 112 -7.14 -8.64 -16.25
N ASN A 113 -6.68 -7.56 -16.90
CA ASN A 113 -6.57 -7.54 -18.37
C ASN A 113 -5.54 -8.56 -18.91
N LEU A 114 -4.57 -8.97 -18.09
CA LEU A 114 -3.65 -10.06 -18.38
C LEU A 114 -4.20 -11.45 -18.03
N GLY A 115 -5.43 -11.53 -17.51
CA GLY A 115 -6.08 -12.78 -17.13
C GLY A 115 -5.81 -13.25 -15.69
N TYR A 116 -5.23 -12.39 -14.84
CA TYR A 116 -4.98 -12.70 -13.43
C TYR A 116 -6.11 -12.15 -12.55
N ASN A 117 -6.69 -13.02 -11.72
CA ASN A 117 -7.58 -12.55 -10.68
C ASN A 117 -6.79 -11.75 -9.63
N SER A 118 -7.25 -10.55 -9.28
CA SER A 118 -6.54 -9.63 -8.39
C SER A 118 -7.51 -8.81 -7.54
N LEU A 119 -7.14 -8.62 -6.29
CA LEU A 119 -7.90 -7.87 -5.29
C LEU A 119 -7.06 -6.69 -4.80
N PRO A 120 -7.44 -5.45 -5.13
CA PRO A 120 -6.79 -4.27 -4.53
C PRO A 120 -7.28 -4.09 -3.10
N LEU A 121 -6.36 -3.78 -2.18
CA LEU A 121 -6.67 -3.45 -0.80
C LEU A 121 -6.40 -1.98 -0.53
N ARG A 122 -7.25 -1.37 0.28
CA ARG A 122 -7.01 -0.01 0.79
C ARG A 122 -5.87 -0.04 1.82
N PRO A 123 -5.14 1.07 2.00
CA PRO A 123 -4.09 1.16 3.02
C PRO A 123 -4.56 0.77 4.43
N THR A 124 -5.80 1.11 4.77
CA THR A 124 -6.43 0.71 6.04
C THR A 124 -7.72 -0.04 5.73
N HIS A 125 -7.59 -1.36 5.51
CA HIS A 125 -8.71 -2.23 5.15
C HIS A 125 -9.44 -2.74 6.38
N ASP A 126 -10.78 -2.64 6.39
CA ASP A 126 -11.66 -3.10 7.47
C ASP A 126 -11.20 -2.60 8.87
N PHE A 127 -11.00 -1.29 9.02
CA PHE A 127 -10.59 -0.72 10.29
C PHE A 127 -11.74 -0.74 11.30
N ASP A 128 -11.45 -1.28 12.49
CA ASP A 128 -12.35 -1.29 13.64
C ASP A 128 -11.98 -0.15 14.60
N ASP A 129 -12.82 0.88 14.64
CA ASP A 129 -12.58 2.07 15.47
C ASP A 129 -12.65 1.80 16.98
N ALA A 130 -13.39 0.77 17.40
CA ALA A 130 -13.54 0.43 18.81
C ALA A 130 -12.30 -0.31 19.34
N GLU A 131 -11.79 -1.23 18.54
CA GLU A 131 -10.62 -2.05 18.87
C GLU A 131 -9.30 -1.44 18.36
N LEU A 132 -9.38 -0.34 17.59
CA LEU A 132 -8.25 0.36 16.96
C LEU A 132 -7.33 -0.56 16.16
N ARG A 133 -7.94 -1.45 15.38
CA ARG A 133 -7.20 -2.43 14.56
C ARG A 133 -7.84 -2.63 13.20
N ALA A 134 -7.04 -3.05 12.23
CA ALA A 134 -7.48 -3.43 10.90
C ALA A 134 -7.33 -4.93 10.68
N SER A 135 -8.12 -5.51 9.75
CA SER A 135 -7.95 -6.90 9.33
C SER A 135 -6.67 -7.10 8.50
N TRP A 136 -6.09 -6.02 8.08
CA TRP A 136 -4.82 -5.93 7.39
C TRP A 136 -3.96 -4.87 8.08
N SER A 137 -2.78 -5.24 8.57
CA SER A 137 -1.82 -4.29 9.14
C SER A 137 -0.91 -3.76 8.04
N PRO A 138 -0.72 -2.45 7.93
CA PRO A 138 0.30 -1.87 7.06
C PRO A 138 1.73 -2.23 7.50
#